data_40e5ca3b2f2e75df6fd64acb9331ed0c
#
_entry.id   40e5ca3b2f2e75df6fd64acb9331ed0c
#
_cell.length_a   1.000
_cell.length_b   1.000
_cell.length_c   1.000
_cell.angle_alpha   90.00
_cell.angle_beta   90.00
_cell.angle_gamma   90.00
#
_symmetry.space_group_name_H-M   'P 1'
#
loop_
_entity.id
_entity.type
_entity.pdbx_description
1 polymer ?
#
loop_
_entity_poly.entity_id
_entity_poly.type
_entity_poly.pdbx_seq_one_letter_code
_entity_poly.pdbx_strand_id
1 'polypeptide(L)'
;MSTKATEGDFNIETTELEFKYDGSDIKLSKFVEFANSLNPVKRVEGTGWDYYYSGDGQNFEFIRFRQGGLSELTIKIKNSEKNNNDRFELDLPLSMNISQWMVEKFVSLFGFKENFRVYKYFDIYWFEKVDIVYYTIYNKEMVEIGRRVEIEARKDYPFKTAEEGMTEVKAMEQAMSEIGITPQKRLKKSMWEMFRK
;
A
#
# COMPACT_ATOMS: atom_id res chain seq x y z
N MET A 1 26.06 -15.87 7.96
CA MET A 1 26.77 -15.11 6.91
C MET A 1 25.83 -14.04 6.43
N SER A 2 26.11 -12.78 6.76
CA SER A 2 25.28 -11.64 6.31
C SER A 2 25.80 -11.22 4.94
N THR A 3 25.07 -11.54 3.89
CA THR A 3 25.32 -10.94 2.57
C THR A 3 24.86 -9.48 2.65
N LYS A 4 25.81 -8.55 2.66
CA LYS A 4 25.52 -7.14 2.40
C LYS A 4 24.97 -7.06 0.99
N ALA A 5 23.73 -6.57 0.83
CA ALA A 5 23.22 -6.14 -0.46
C ALA A 5 24.20 -5.11 -1.04
N THR A 6 24.68 -5.37 -2.22
CA THR A 6 25.54 -4.45 -2.97
C THR A 6 24.65 -3.40 -3.65
N GLU A 7 25.15 -2.19 -3.85
CA GLU A 7 24.48 -1.03 -4.50
C GLU A 7 23.90 -1.29 -5.92
N GLY A 8 23.79 -2.54 -6.35
CA GLY A 8 23.32 -2.97 -7.66
C GLY A 8 21.95 -3.65 -7.69
N ASP A 9 21.28 -3.83 -6.53
CA ASP A 9 20.10 -4.71 -6.44
C ASP A 9 18.76 -3.94 -6.33
N PHE A 10 18.67 -2.70 -6.87
CA PHE A 10 17.37 -2.04 -6.95
C PHE A 10 16.47 -2.76 -7.96
N ASN A 11 15.35 -3.27 -7.47
CA ASN A 11 14.29 -3.84 -8.30
C ASN A 11 12.96 -3.17 -7.92
N ILE A 12 12.42 -2.36 -8.84
CA ILE A 12 11.16 -1.64 -8.62
C ILE A 12 9.98 -2.59 -8.41
N GLU A 13 9.99 -3.77 -9.00
CA GLU A 13 8.91 -4.76 -8.85
C GLU A 13 8.75 -5.24 -7.40
N THR A 14 9.83 -5.19 -6.62
CA THR A 14 9.85 -5.63 -5.22
C THR A 14 10.10 -4.51 -4.23
N THR A 15 10.28 -3.27 -4.70
CA THR A 15 10.52 -2.10 -3.85
C THR A 15 9.31 -1.20 -3.82
N GLU A 16 8.73 -0.98 -2.64
CA GLU A 16 7.63 -0.04 -2.43
C GLU A 16 8.19 1.36 -2.23
N LEU A 17 7.95 2.26 -3.19
CA LEU A 17 8.36 3.67 -3.13
C LEU A 17 7.12 4.54 -3.01
N GLU A 18 6.73 4.87 -1.78
CA GLU A 18 5.47 5.54 -1.52
C GLU A 18 5.55 6.56 -0.37
N PHE A 19 4.60 7.48 -0.37
CA PHE A 19 4.22 8.25 0.81
C PHE A 19 2.74 8.02 1.13
N LYS A 20 2.46 7.88 2.41
CA LYS A 20 1.11 7.74 2.95
C LYS A 20 0.75 8.96 3.78
N TYR A 21 -0.49 9.42 3.66
CA TYR A 21 -0.98 10.63 4.33
C TYR A 21 -2.26 10.36 5.09
N ASP A 22 -2.46 11.12 6.15
CA ASP A 22 -3.78 11.23 6.76
C ASP A 22 -4.73 11.97 5.81
N GLY A 23 -5.76 11.29 5.37
CA GLY A 23 -6.81 11.79 4.48
C GLY A 23 -8.07 12.28 5.20
N SER A 24 -8.09 12.32 6.53
CA SER A 24 -9.30 12.61 7.32
C SER A 24 -9.93 13.95 6.96
N ASP A 25 -9.13 14.97 6.67
CA ASP A 25 -9.58 16.29 6.28
C ASP A 25 -9.85 16.46 4.78
N ILE A 26 -9.58 15.42 3.99
CA ILE A 26 -9.72 15.46 2.54
C ILE A 26 -11.07 14.85 2.15
N LYS A 27 -11.95 15.67 1.56
CA LYS A 27 -13.20 15.16 0.99
C LYS A 27 -12.89 14.37 -0.29
N LEU A 28 -13.52 13.20 -0.44
CA LEU A 28 -13.38 12.38 -1.64
C LEU A 28 -13.66 13.18 -2.92
N SER A 29 -14.72 14.01 -2.93
CA SER A 29 -15.07 14.82 -4.10
C SER A 29 -13.94 15.77 -4.52
N LYS A 30 -13.25 16.40 -3.55
CA LYS A 30 -12.12 17.29 -3.81
C LYS A 30 -10.92 16.52 -4.36
N PHE A 31 -10.67 15.32 -3.82
CA PHE A 31 -9.61 14.44 -4.33
C PHE A 31 -9.91 14.00 -5.77
N VAL A 32 -11.14 13.57 -6.05
CA VAL A 32 -11.59 13.15 -7.39
C VAL A 32 -11.48 14.30 -8.40
N GLU A 33 -11.92 15.49 -8.05
CA GLU A 33 -11.82 16.69 -8.90
C GLU A 33 -10.36 17.00 -9.25
N PHE A 34 -9.50 17.05 -8.24
CA PHE A 34 -8.07 17.26 -8.43
C PHE A 34 -7.43 16.19 -9.29
N ALA A 35 -7.64 14.89 -8.98
CA ALA A 35 -7.06 13.80 -9.73
C ALA A 35 -7.46 13.81 -11.20
N ASN A 36 -8.73 14.10 -11.51
CA ASN A 36 -9.21 14.23 -12.88
C ASN A 36 -8.60 15.44 -13.61
N SER A 37 -8.31 16.54 -12.92
CA SER A 37 -7.69 17.73 -13.53
C SER A 37 -6.28 17.46 -14.05
N LEU A 38 -5.60 16.44 -13.53
CA LEU A 38 -4.28 16.00 -13.94
C LEU A 38 -4.28 15.02 -15.14
N ASN A 39 -5.46 14.72 -15.72
CA ASN A 39 -5.62 13.81 -16.85
C ASN A 39 -4.99 12.42 -16.60
N PRO A 40 -5.49 11.63 -15.67
CA PRO A 40 -4.98 10.29 -15.39
C PRO A 40 -5.14 9.37 -16.59
N VAL A 41 -4.21 8.43 -16.75
CA VAL A 41 -4.27 7.40 -17.81
C VAL A 41 -5.44 6.44 -17.55
N LYS A 42 -5.72 6.15 -16.28
CA LYS A 42 -6.80 5.24 -15.86
C LYS A 42 -7.29 5.57 -14.46
N ARG A 43 -8.56 5.32 -14.22
CA ARG A 43 -9.18 5.32 -12.89
C ARG A 43 -9.75 3.93 -12.59
N VAL A 44 -9.56 3.48 -11.36
CA VAL A 44 -10.14 2.24 -10.83
C VAL A 44 -10.73 2.55 -9.46
N GLU A 45 -12.01 2.26 -9.28
CA GLU A 45 -12.65 2.33 -7.98
C GLU A 45 -13.15 0.95 -7.55
N GLY A 46 -13.20 0.70 -6.27
CA GLY A 46 -13.67 -0.57 -5.77
C GLY A 46 -13.68 -0.66 -4.26
N THR A 47 -14.01 -1.88 -3.81
CA THR A 47 -14.05 -2.22 -2.40
C THR A 47 -13.41 -3.58 -2.18
N GLY A 48 -12.94 -3.82 -0.97
CA GLY A 48 -12.39 -5.13 -0.62
C GLY A 48 -11.99 -5.25 0.83
N TRP A 49 -11.74 -6.49 1.24
CA TRP A 49 -11.19 -6.82 2.53
C TRP A 49 -9.67 -7.00 2.43
N ASP A 50 -8.94 -6.40 3.37
CA ASP A 50 -7.54 -6.72 3.63
C ASP A 50 -7.47 -7.51 4.95
N TYR A 51 -7.04 -8.77 4.88
CA TYR A 51 -6.80 -9.65 6.03
C TYR A 51 -5.31 -9.69 6.31
N TYR A 52 -4.92 -9.42 7.55
CA TYR A 52 -3.53 -9.39 7.98
C TYR A 52 -3.24 -10.58 8.88
N TYR A 53 -2.22 -11.34 8.52
CA TYR A 53 -1.79 -12.54 9.24
C TYR A 53 -0.38 -12.33 9.80
N SER A 54 -0.15 -12.87 10.98
CA SER A 54 1.17 -12.90 11.62
C SER A 54 1.38 -14.23 12.34
N GLY A 55 2.64 -14.55 12.61
CA GLY A 55 3.05 -15.75 13.35
C GLY A 55 4.33 -15.49 14.13
N ASP A 56 4.65 -16.40 15.05
CA ASP A 56 5.86 -16.30 15.85
C ASP A 56 7.10 -16.66 15.02
N GLY A 57 8.21 -15.96 15.27
CA GLY A 57 9.53 -16.26 14.65
C GLY A 57 9.62 -15.91 13.16
N GLN A 58 8.68 -15.14 12.61
CA GLN A 58 8.72 -14.72 11.22
C GLN A 58 9.81 -13.67 10.96
N ASN A 59 10.43 -13.73 9.76
CA ASN A 59 11.43 -12.76 9.29
C ASN A 59 10.84 -11.62 8.46
N PHE A 60 9.53 -11.45 8.45
CA PHE A 60 8.79 -10.42 7.73
C PHE A 60 7.75 -9.78 8.64
N GLU A 61 7.20 -8.62 8.25
CA GLU A 61 6.25 -7.90 9.10
C GLU A 61 4.90 -8.62 9.19
N PHE A 62 4.33 -8.98 8.03
CA PHE A 62 3.02 -9.62 7.92
C PHE A 62 2.80 -10.24 6.54
N ILE A 63 1.80 -11.09 6.47
CA ILE A 63 1.15 -11.48 5.21
C ILE A 63 -0.18 -10.73 5.13
N ARG A 64 -0.46 -10.10 3.99
CA ARG A 64 -1.77 -9.51 3.70
C ARG A 64 -2.44 -10.30 2.59
N PHE A 65 -3.66 -10.75 2.81
CA PHE A 65 -4.54 -11.20 1.75
C PHE A 65 -5.56 -10.10 1.45
N ARG A 66 -5.55 -9.63 0.22
CA ARG A 66 -6.58 -8.71 -0.29
C ARG A 66 -7.61 -9.50 -1.06
N GLN A 67 -8.88 -9.30 -0.71
CA GLN A 67 -10.02 -9.90 -1.39
C GLN A 67 -10.98 -8.80 -1.86
N GLY A 68 -11.15 -8.68 -3.17
CA GLY A 68 -11.99 -7.64 -3.77
C GLY A 68 -11.77 -7.55 -5.27
N GLY A 69 -11.78 -6.35 -5.83
CA GLY A 69 -11.52 -6.12 -7.25
C GLY A 69 -10.15 -6.61 -7.76
N LEU A 70 -9.19 -6.71 -6.84
CA LEU A 70 -7.90 -7.37 -7.04
C LEU A 70 -7.73 -8.36 -5.88
N SER A 71 -7.48 -9.64 -6.19
CA SER A 71 -7.16 -10.65 -5.19
C SER A 71 -5.67 -10.92 -5.22
N GLU A 72 -5.00 -10.69 -4.10
CA GLU A 72 -3.54 -10.85 -3.99
C GLU A 72 -3.12 -11.27 -2.58
N LEU A 73 -2.02 -12.00 -2.52
CA LEU A 73 -1.30 -12.28 -1.28
C LEU A 73 0.00 -11.48 -1.28
N THR A 74 0.16 -10.60 -0.31
CA THR A 74 1.33 -9.73 -0.17
C THR A 74 2.16 -10.16 1.04
N ILE A 75 3.48 -10.25 0.88
CA ILE A 75 4.43 -10.38 1.97
C ILE A 75 5.26 -9.11 2.05
N LYS A 76 5.28 -8.45 3.23
CA LYS A 76 6.08 -7.24 3.46
C LYS A 76 7.22 -7.51 4.41
N ILE A 77 8.42 -7.07 4.03
CA ILE A 77 9.66 -7.19 4.81
C ILE A 77 10.25 -5.79 5.01
N LYS A 78 10.63 -5.44 6.23
CA LYS A 78 11.40 -4.21 6.47
C LYS A 78 12.82 -4.36 5.96
N ASN A 79 13.25 -3.49 5.07
CA ASN A 79 14.60 -3.55 4.49
C ASN A 79 15.71 -3.02 5.40
N SER A 80 15.46 -2.16 6.34
CA SER A 80 16.41 -1.73 7.36
C SER A 80 15.78 -0.82 8.40
N GLU A 81 16.44 -0.65 9.53
CA GLU A 81 16.01 0.19 10.65
C GLU A 81 15.92 1.70 10.32
N LYS A 82 16.34 2.15 9.14
CA LYS A 82 16.54 3.57 8.85
C LYS A 82 15.52 4.25 7.93
N ASN A 83 14.79 3.50 7.09
CA ASN A 83 13.82 4.13 6.17
C ASN A 83 12.52 3.34 6.11
N ASN A 84 11.44 3.90 6.65
CA ASN A 84 10.09 3.33 6.54
C ASN A 84 9.53 3.37 5.09
N ASN A 85 10.24 3.96 4.15
CA ASN A 85 9.81 4.17 2.77
C ASN A 85 10.47 3.21 1.79
N ASP A 86 11.37 2.35 2.27
CA ASP A 86 12.09 1.35 1.48
C ASP A 86 11.76 -0.03 2.06
N ARG A 87 10.69 -0.63 1.54
CA ARG A 87 10.20 -1.93 1.97
C ARG A 87 10.25 -2.89 0.83
N PHE A 88 10.75 -4.07 1.08
CA PHE A 88 10.56 -5.19 0.17
C PHE A 88 9.10 -5.65 0.24
N GLU A 89 8.44 -5.68 -0.90
CA GLU A 89 7.09 -6.17 -1.05
C GLU A 89 7.05 -7.22 -2.16
N LEU A 90 6.51 -8.38 -1.84
CA LEU A 90 6.26 -9.44 -2.81
C LEU A 90 4.75 -9.64 -2.93
N ASP A 91 4.20 -9.31 -4.10
CA ASP A 91 2.80 -9.50 -4.42
C ASP A 91 2.62 -10.75 -5.29
N LEU A 92 1.76 -11.65 -4.84
CA LEU A 92 1.34 -12.83 -5.56
C LEU A 92 -0.12 -12.67 -5.98
N PRO A 93 -0.39 -12.41 -7.28
CA PRO A 93 -1.76 -12.36 -7.78
C PRO A 93 -2.47 -13.70 -7.58
N LEU A 94 -3.69 -13.65 -7.10
CA LEU A 94 -4.52 -14.82 -6.87
C LEU A 94 -5.76 -14.79 -7.77
N SER A 95 -6.36 -15.96 -7.98
CA SER A 95 -7.66 -16.06 -8.63
C SER A 95 -8.71 -15.28 -7.83
N MET A 96 -9.56 -14.53 -8.52
CA MET A 96 -10.66 -13.78 -7.89
C MET A 96 -11.67 -14.69 -7.16
N ASN A 97 -11.68 -15.99 -7.47
CA ASN A 97 -12.57 -16.97 -6.85
C ASN A 97 -11.97 -17.62 -5.59
N ILE A 98 -10.75 -17.25 -5.20
CA ILE A 98 -10.16 -17.80 -3.98
C ILE A 98 -10.91 -17.26 -2.75
N SER A 99 -11.35 -18.17 -1.89
CA SER A 99 -12.03 -17.76 -0.67
C SER A 99 -11.04 -17.40 0.44
N GLN A 100 -11.43 -16.46 1.31
CA GLN A 100 -10.66 -16.12 2.51
C GLN A 100 -10.35 -17.38 3.34
N TRP A 101 -11.31 -18.31 3.49
CA TRP A 101 -11.11 -19.55 4.21
C TRP A 101 -9.95 -20.40 3.63
N MET A 102 -9.82 -20.48 2.30
CA MET A 102 -8.72 -21.25 1.68
C MET A 102 -7.37 -20.62 1.99
N VAL A 103 -7.28 -19.28 1.90
CA VAL A 103 -6.05 -18.55 2.23
C VAL A 103 -5.72 -18.71 3.72
N GLU A 104 -6.69 -18.56 4.60
CA GLU A 104 -6.51 -18.75 6.04
C GLU A 104 -5.99 -20.15 6.36
N LYS A 105 -6.57 -21.20 5.76
CA LYS A 105 -6.07 -22.56 5.89
C LYS A 105 -4.65 -22.73 5.39
N PHE A 106 -4.34 -22.17 4.23
CA PHE A 106 -2.99 -22.22 3.66
C PHE A 106 -1.97 -21.57 4.60
N VAL A 107 -2.18 -20.32 5.03
CA VAL A 107 -1.23 -19.62 5.89
C VAL A 107 -1.14 -20.26 7.28
N SER A 108 -2.22 -20.89 7.78
CA SER A 108 -2.22 -21.56 9.07
C SER A 108 -1.31 -22.81 9.11
N LEU A 109 -1.06 -23.47 7.96
CA LEU A 109 -0.09 -24.56 7.85
C LEU A 109 1.34 -24.12 8.17
N PHE A 110 1.63 -22.82 8.03
CA PHE A 110 2.91 -22.21 8.36
C PHE A 110 2.90 -21.50 9.72
N GLY A 111 1.85 -21.70 10.53
CA GLY A 111 1.76 -21.12 11.86
C GLY A 111 1.21 -19.69 11.91
N PHE A 112 0.72 -19.13 10.79
CA PHE A 112 0.17 -17.78 10.75
C PHE A 112 -1.31 -17.78 11.15
N LYS A 113 -1.71 -16.72 11.86
CA LYS A 113 -3.09 -16.50 12.30
C LYS A 113 -3.52 -15.09 11.92
N GLU A 114 -4.82 -14.90 11.67
CA GLU A 114 -5.37 -13.57 11.47
C GLU A 114 -5.14 -12.70 12.71
N ASN A 115 -4.49 -11.56 12.49
CA ASN A 115 -4.26 -10.56 13.52
C ASN A 115 -5.39 -9.53 13.54
N PHE A 116 -5.70 -8.97 12.36
CA PHE A 116 -6.83 -8.08 12.16
C PHE A 116 -7.25 -8.09 10.69
N ARG A 117 -8.40 -7.49 10.42
CA ARG A 117 -8.89 -7.22 9.07
C ARG A 117 -9.50 -5.83 8.99
N VAL A 118 -9.46 -5.25 7.81
CA VAL A 118 -10.14 -3.99 7.49
C VAL A 118 -10.85 -4.10 6.16
N TYR A 119 -11.98 -3.41 6.04
CA TYR A 119 -12.64 -3.22 4.76
C TYR A 119 -12.25 -1.87 4.19
N LYS A 120 -12.03 -1.78 2.90
CA LYS A 120 -11.65 -0.56 2.22
C LYS A 120 -12.60 -0.25 1.08
N TYR A 121 -13.00 1.00 0.96
CA TYR A 121 -13.35 1.60 -0.30
C TYR A 121 -12.11 2.30 -0.83
N PHE A 122 -11.77 2.15 -2.11
CA PHE A 122 -10.60 2.77 -2.71
C PHE A 122 -10.95 3.40 -4.07
N ASP A 123 -10.22 4.46 -4.40
CA ASP A 123 -10.26 5.17 -5.67
C ASP A 123 -8.82 5.43 -6.10
N ILE A 124 -8.39 4.76 -7.17
CA ILE A 124 -7.01 4.74 -7.66
C ILE A 124 -6.96 5.48 -9.00
N TYR A 125 -6.04 6.42 -9.12
CA TYR A 125 -5.74 7.13 -10.35
C TYR A 125 -4.32 6.81 -10.80
N TRP A 126 -4.20 6.23 -11.96
CA TRP A 126 -2.94 5.88 -12.59
C TRP A 126 -2.46 7.01 -13.49
N PHE A 127 -1.25 7.45 -13.25
CA PHE A 127 -0.51 8.34 -14.13
C PHE A 127 0.63 7.57 -14.79
N GLU A 128 1.41 8.22 -15.64
CA GLU A 128 2.50 7.53 -16.34
C GLU A 128 3.51 6.89 -15.40
N LYS A 129 3.90 7.60 -14.33
CA LYS A 129 5.00 7.20 -13.44
C LYS A 129 4.59 6.95 -11.99
N VAL A 130 3.45 7.49 -11.59
CA VAL A 130 2.96 7.40 -10.21
C VAL A 130 1.48 7.05 -10.19
N ASP A 131 1.06 6.43 -9.11
CA ASP A 131 -0.34 6.25 -8.78
C ASP A 131 -0.69 7.11 -7.57
N ILE A 132 -1.91 7.66 -7.54
CA ILE A 132 -2.47 8.24 -6.34
C ILE A 132 -3.70 7.45 -5.93
N VAL A 133 -3.81 7.19 -4.65
CA VAL A 133 -4.90 6.38 -4.08
C VAL A 133 -5.55 7.14 -2.95
N TYR A 134 -6.88 7.21 -2.98
CA TYR A 134 -7.67 7.59 -1.82
C TYR A 134 -8.42 6.37 -1.33
N TYR A 135 -8.39 6.11 -0.02
CA TYR A 135 -9.23 5.07 0.53
C TYR A 135 -9.79 5.41 1.91
N THR A 136 -11.02 4.94 2.13
CA THR A 136 -11.70 4.95 3.42
C THR A 136 -11.58 3.56 4.02
N ILE A 137 -11.22 3.51 5.29
CA ILE A 137 -10.97 2.28 6.05
C ILE A 137 -12.12 2.07 7.02
N TYR A 138 -12.65 0.87 7.03
CA TYR A 138 -13.69 0.43 7.95
C TYR A 138 -13.17 -0.76 8.77
N ASN A 139 -13.60 -0.83 10.01
CA ASN A 139 -13.34 -2.01 10.83
C ASN A 139 -14.28 -3.18 10.44
N LYS A 140 -14.19 -4.30 11.15
CA LYS A 140 -15.03 -5.49 10.89
C LYS A 140 -16.52 -5.26 11.13
N GLU A 141 -16.90 -4.27 11.93
CA GLU A 141 -18.27 -3.83 12.17
C GLU A 141 -18.76 -2.79 11.16
N MET A 142 -18.00 -2.52 10.11
CA MET A 142 -18.27 -1.52 9.06
C MET A 142 -18.37 -0.08 9.59
N VAL A 143 -17.68 0.22 10.69
CA VAL A 143 -17.50 1.58 11.20
C VAL A 143 -16.27 2.20 10.56
N GLU A 144 -16.37 3.40 10.00
CA GLU A 144 -15.23 4.13 9.46
C GLU A 144 -14.22 4.43 10.58
N ILE A 145 -12.97 4.03 10.36
CA ILE A 145 -11.87 4.20 11.32
C ILE A 145 -10.73 5.07 10.77
N GLY A 146 -10.86 5.57 9.54
CA GLY A 146 -9.93 6.52 8.97
C GLY A 146 -9.97 6.60 7.46
N ARG A 147 -9.32 7.65 6.96
CA ARG A 147 -9.10 7.88 5.53
C ARG A 147 -7.63 8.06 5.27
N ARG A 148 -7.18 7.63 4.10
CA ARG A 148 -5.77 7.72 3.71
C ARG A 148 -5.66 8.17 2.26
N VAL A 149 -4.55 8.83 1.99
CA VAL A 149 -4.09 9.07 0.62
C VAL A 149 -2.71 8.45 0.50
N GLU A 150 -2.44 7.79 -0.62
CA GLU A 150 -1.13 7.24 -0.95
C GLU A 150 -0.68 7.83 -2.28
N ILE A 151 0.61 8.08 -2.39
CA ILE A 151 1.29 8.42 -3.65
C ILE A 151 2.39 7.38 -3.80
N GLU A 152 2.34 6.58 -4.85
CA GLU A 152 3.24 5.45 -5.07
C GLU A 152 3.88 5.54 -6.45
N ALA A 153 5.18 5.26 -6.55
CA ALA A 153 5.85 5.09 -7.83
C ALA A 153 5.37 3.77 -8.48
N ARG A 154 5.02 3.84 -9.75
CA ARG A 154 4.49 2.66 -10.47
C ARG A 154 5.55 1.58 -10.61
N LYS A 155 5.21 0.35 -10.20
CA LYS A 155 6.09 -0.82 -10.31
C LYS A 155 6.34 -1.26 -11.76
N ASP A 156 5.43 -0.92 -12.67
CA ASP A 156 5.56 -1.24 -14.10
C ASP A 156 6.27 -0.16 -14.93
N TYR A 157 6.68 0.97 -14.31
CA TYR A 157 7.52 1.97 -14.95
C TYR A 157 9.00 1.64 -14.73
N PRO A 158 9.86 1.68 -15.77
CA PRO A 158 11.25 1.22 -15.68
C PRO A 158 12.18 2.23 -15.02
N PHE A 159 11.96 2.57 -13.76
CA PHE A 159 12.89 3.39 -12.99
C PHE A 159 14.25 2.68 -12.87
N LYS A 160 15.33 3.42 -13.01
CA LYS A 160 16.68 2.90 -12.87
C LYS A 160 17.17 2.88 -11.43
N THR A 161 16.63 3.76 -10.60
CA THR A 161 17.00 3.88 -9.18
C THR A 161 15.79 4.23 -8.32
N ALA A 162 15.86 3.91 -7.03
CA ALA A 162 14.87 4.33 -6.06
C ALA A 162 14.73 5.86 -5.99
N GLU A 163 15.83 6.59 -6.20
CA GLU A 163 15.84 8.06 -6.17
C GLU A 163 15.01 8.64 -7.31
N GLU A 164 15.09 8.06 -8.52
CA GLU A 164 14.24 8.47 -9.64
C GLU A 164 12.76 8.31 -9.32
N GLY A 165 12.34 7.13 -8.80
CA GLY A 165 10.96 6.89 -8.42
C GLY A 165 10.49 7.83 -7.30
N MET A 166 11.30 8.03 -6.28
CA MET A 166 10.98 8.96 -5.18
C MET A 166 10.93 10.43 -5.63
N THR A 167 11.64 10.80 -6.69
CA THR A 167 11.54 12.15 -7.28
C THR A 167 10.15 12.39 -7.86
N GLU A 168 9.61 11.42 -8.58
CA GLU A 168 8.26 11.51 -9.14
C GLU A 168 7.18 11.52 -8.05
N VAL A 169 7.34 10.69 -7.00
CA VAL A 169 6.44 10.71 -5.83
C VAL A 169 6.43 12.08 -5.15
N LYS A 170 7.60 12.72 -4.99
CA LYS A 170 7.71 14.07 -4.40
C LYS A 170 7.10 15.15 -5.31
N ALA A 171 7.27 15.03 -6.61
CA ALA A 171 6.66 15.96 -7.57
C ALA A 171 5.12 15.89 -7.50
N MET A 172 4.56 14.70 -7.42
CA MET A 172 3.11 14.51 -7.23
C MET A 172 2.65 15.04 -5.85
N GLU A 173 3.41 14.80 -4.77
CA GLU A 173 3.11 15.39 -3.44
C GLU A 173 3.03 16.91 -3.52
N GLN A 174 3.96 17.55 -4.23
CA GLN A 174 3.95 19.00 -4.40
C GLN A 174 2.69 19.48 -5.12
N ALA A 175 2.27 18.81 -6.18
CA ALA A 175 1.02 19.11 -6.87
C ALA A 175 -0.19 18.94 -5.95
N MET A 176 -0.25 17.85 -5.18
CA MET A 176 -1.35 17.55 -4.25
C MET A 176 -1.42 18.49 -3.04
N SER A 177 -0.44 19.38 -2.85
CA SER A 177 -0.49 20.40 -1.79
C SER A 177 -1.69 21.34 -1.95
N GLU A 178 -2.19 21.55 -3.17
CA GLU A 178 -3.39 22.35 -3.45
C GLU A 178 -4.65 21.79 -2.78
N ILE A 179 -4.72 20.49 -2.57
CA ILE A 179 -5.83 19.84 -1.87
C ILE A 179 -5.54 19.56 -0.41
N GLY A 180 -4.37 20.01 0.10
CA GLY A 180 -3.99 19.88 1.49
C GLY A 180 -3.20 18.61 1.82
N ILE A 181 -2.69 17.87 0.84
CA ILE A 181 -1.73 16.79 1.03
C ILE A 181 -0.34 17.42 1.10
N THR A 182 0.30 17.33 2.26
CA THR A 182 1.58 17.99 2.51
C THR A 182 2.52 17.08 3.30
N PRO A 183 3.83 17.31 3.28
CA PRO A 183 4.80 16.51 4.04
C PRO A 183 4.49 16.39 5.54
N GLN A 184 3.84 17.40 6.13
CA GLN A 184 3.46 17.40 7.55
C GLN A 184 2.37 16.38 7.88
N LYS A 185 1.57 15.99 6.89
CA LYS A 185 0.52 14.97 7.01
C LYS A 185 1.00 13.55 6.71
N ARG A 186 2.27 13.36 6.36
CA ARG A 186 2.81 12.03 6.12
C ARG A 186 2.69 11.17 7.36
N LEU A 187 2.17 9.98 7.17
CA LEU A 187 2.05 8.98 8.23
C LEU A 187 3.39 8.30 8.44
N LYS A 188 3.81 8.25 9.70
CA LYS A 188 5.04 7.55 10.12
C LYS A 188 4.82 6.05 10.34
N LYS A 189 3.56 5.64 10.52
CA LYS A 189 3.18 4.27 10.82
C LYS A 189 2.40 3.66 9.67
N SER A 190 2.72 2.43 9.33
CA SER A 190 1.93 1.61 8.44
C SER A 190 0.59 1.24 9.09
N MET A 191 -0.35 0.75 8.27
CA MET A 191 -1.62 0.22 8.80
C MET A 191 -1.39 -0.96 9.75
N TRP A 192 -0.42 -1.82 9.45
CA TRP A 192 0.00 -2.90 10.32
C TRP A 192 0.44 -2.39 11.70
N GLU A 193 1.31 -1.38 11.75
CA GLU A 193 1.81 -0.82 13.02
C GLU A 193 0.72 -0.09 13.83
N MET A 194 -0.37 0.33 13.18
CA MET A 194 -1.49 0.98 13.88
C MET A 194 -2.50 0.00 14.47
N PHE A 195 -2.74 -1.12 13.80
CA PHE A 195 -3.85 -2.02 14.15
C PHE A 195 -3.42 -3.39 14.67
N ARG A 196 -2.12 -3.74 14.58
CA ARG A 196 -1.64 -5.03 15.13
C ARG A 196 -1.89 -5.14 16.63
N LYS A 197 -2.32 -6.33 17.04
CA LYS A 197 -2.56 -6.71 18.43
C LYS A 197 -1.31 -7.32 19.05
#